data_47e018870c53d0ff65c0a2a725c88f01
#
_entry.id   47e018870c53d0ff65c0a2a725c88f01
#
_cell.length_a   1.000
_cell.length_b   1.000
_cell.length_c   1.000
_cell.angle_alpha   90.00
_cell.angle_beta   90.00
_cell.angle_gamma   90.00
#
_symmetry.space_group_name_H-M   'P 1'
#
loop_
_entity.id
_entity.type
_entity.pdbx_description
1 polymer ?
#
loop_
_entity_poly.entity_id
_entity_poly.type
_entity_poly.pdbx_seq_one_letter_code
_entity_poly.pdbx_strand_id
1 'polypeptide(L)'
;KNFDLSVALRGAAGFDIFNVHDFYFGLQSMTTNQLTTAYSKNAHITTGKNVITDYFIEPGDYLKIDNVTLGYTMNLNKKYIEKIRLFGTANNLYTFTKFTGVDPSTYEVNGLTPGTFGGGYNYYPSAFQFILGLQVSF
;
A
#
# COMPACT_ATOMS: atom_id res chain seq x y z
N LYS A 1 7.31 -31.55 11.43
CA LYS A 1 7.77 -30.48 10.54
C LYS A 1 7.92 -29.23 11.38
N ASN A 2 9.08 -28.58 11.28
CA ASN A 2 9.46 -27.50 12.19
C ASN A 2 9.25 -26.10 11.57
N PHE A 3 8.93 -26.03 10.28
CA PHE A 3 8.68 -24.78 9.57
C PHE A 3 7.18 -24.53 9.41
N ASP A 4 6.81 -23.29 9.59
CA ASP A 4 5.48 -22.74 9.26
C ASP A 4 5.63 -21.52 8.36
N LEU A 5 4.71 -21.40 7.40
CA LEU A 5 4.60 -20.27 6.49
C LEU A 5 3.14 -19.78 6.50
N SER A 6 2.98 -18.50 6.70
CA SER A 6 1.69 -17.81 6.58
C SER A 6 1.81 -16.68 5.58
N VAL A 7 0.83 -16.56 4.68
CA VAL A 7 0.75 -15.49 3.70
C VAL A 7 -0.67 -14.91 3.72
N ALA A 8 -0.76 -13.61 3.91
CA ALA A 8 -2.01 -12.87 3.82
C ALA A 8 -2.03 -12.03 2.54
N LEU A 9 -3.06 -12.25 1.74
CA LEU A 9 -3.29 -11.53 0.48
C LEU A 9 -4.61 -10.77 0.59
N ARG A 10 -4.67 -9.59 -0.01
CA ARG A 10 -5.88 -8.79 -0.16
C ARG A 10 -5.95 -8.23 -1.57
N GLY A 11 -7.13 -8.20 -2.16
CA GLY A 11 -7.32 -7.64 -3.48
C GLY A 11 -8.73 -7.16 -3.70
N ALA A 12 -8.89 -6.25 -4.64
CA ALA A 12 -10.16 -5.80 -5.16
C ALA A 12 -10.02 -5.51 -6.66
N ALA A 13 -11.10 -5.68 -7.39
CA ALA A 13 -11.13 -5.49 -8.84
C ALA A 13 -12.49 -4.96 -9.30
N GLY A 14 -12.52 -4.35 -10.49
CA GLY A 14 -13.74 -3.88 -11.14
C GLY A 14 -14.18 -2.50 -10.64
N PHE A 15 -13.25 -1.64 -10.27
CA PHE A 15 -13.53 -0.26 -9.87
C PHE A 15 -12.46 0.69 -10.38
N ASP A 16 -12.84 1.95 -10.51
CA ASP A 16 -11.96 3.03 -10.92
C ASP A 16 -11.69 3.98 -9.75
N ILE A 17 -10.53 4.64 -9.79
CA ILE A 17 -10.07 5.58 -8.77
C ILE A 17 -9.79 6.93 -9.43
N PHE A 18 -10.27 8.03 -8.82
CA PHE A 18 -9.81 9.36 -9.16
C PHE A 18 -8.45 9.62 -8.51
N ASN A 19 -7.41 9.81 -9.33
CA ASN A 19 -6.05 10.04 -8.87
C ASN A 19 -5.89 11.49 -8.37
N VAL A 20 -6.22 11.70 -7.11
CA VAL A 20 -6.17 13.00 -6.43
C VAL A 20 -4.76 13.57 -6.39
N HIS A 21 -3.75 12.71 -6.22
CA HIS A 21 -2.35 13.13 -6.21
C HIS A 21 -1.92 13.71 -7.56
N ASP A 22 -2.26 13.03 -8.64
CA ASP A 22 -1.94 13.48 -9.99
C ASP A 22 -2.68 14.80 -10.32
N PHE A 23 -3.93 14.90 -9.88
CA PHE A 23 -4.74 16.08 -10.05
C PHE A 23 -4.20 17.31 -9.31
N TYR A 24 -3.80 17.18 -8.04
CA TYR A 24 -3.33 18.31 -7.24
C TYR A 24 -1.84 18.61 -7.42
N PHE A 25 -1.01 17.58 -7.53
CA PHE A 25 0.45 17.75 -7.51
C PHE A 25 1.14 17.47 -8.85
N GLY A 26 0.42 16.94 -9.81
CA GLY A 26 0.94 16.60 -11.14
C GLY A 26 0.92 17.74 -12.14
N LEU A 27 0.20 18.82 -11.90
CA LEU A 27 0.02 19.91 -12.86
C LEU A 27 1.04 21.03 -12.66
N GLN A 28 1.64 21.51 -13.76
CA GLN A 28 2.61 22.60 -13.74
C GLN A 28 2.04 23.91 -13.18
N SER A 29 0.75 24.14 -13.38
CA SER A 29 0.07 25.36 -12.93
C SER A 29 -0.13 25.45 -11.42
N MET A 30 0.12 24.35 -10.69
CA MET A 30 -0.01 24.32 -9.25
C MET A 30 1.27 24.79 -8.58
N THR A 31 1.17 25.82 -7.76
CA THR A 31 2.32 26.35 -6.98
C THR A 31 2.85 25.36 -5.95
N THR A 32 2.07 24.34 -5.60
CA THR A 32 2.39 23.28 -4.66
C THR A 32 2.90 22.00 -5.33
N ASN A 33 3.15 22.04 -6.63
CA ASN A 33 3.61 20.87 -7.38
C ASN A 33 4.97 20.38 -6.84
N GLN A 34 4.97 19.16 -6.29
CA GLN A 34 6.15 18.53 -5.69
C GLN A 34 6.45 17.16 -6.29
N LEU A 35 5.55 16.59 -7.11
CA LEU A 35 5.68 15.24 -7.66
C LEU A 35 6.25 15.27 -9.09
N THR A 36 7.57 15.08 -9.20
CA THR A 36 8.27 15.14 -10.48
C THR A 36 7.80 14.11 -11.51
N THR A 37 7.41 12.91 -11.09
CA THR A 37 6.90 11.86 -11.98
C THR A 37 5.51 12.17 -12.53
N ALA A 38 4.60 12.60 -11.66
CA ALA A 38 3.26 13.04 -12.08
C ALA A 38 3.36 14.31 -12.94
N TYR A 39 4.23 15.25 -12.58
CA TYR A 39 4.50 16.43 -13.38
C TYR A 39 5.00 16.08 -14.79
N SER A 40 5.93 15.14 -14.92
CA SER A 40 6.44 14.70 -16.22
C SER A 40 5.34 14.11 -17.12
N LYS A 41 4.44 13.30 -16.53
CA LYS A 41 3.28 12.71 -17.21
C LYS A 41 2.35 13.79 -17.74
N ASN A 42 2.10 14.83 -16.94
CA ASN A 42 1.12 15.88 -17.20
C ASN A 42 1.73 17.18 -17.72
N ALA A 43 3.00 17.20 -18.12
CA ALA A 43 3.72 18.39 -18.57
C ALA A 43 3.09 19.07 -19.79
N HIS A 44 2.26 18.35 -20.56
CA HIS A 44 1.52 18.89 -21.69
C HIS A 44 0.27 19.70 -21.29
N ILE A 45 -0.15 19.59 -20.02
CA ILE A 45 -1.31 20.33 -19.49
C ILE A 45 -0.85 21.68 -18.97
N THR A 46 -1.01 22.72 -19.78
CA THR A 46 -0.51 24.08 -19.49
C THR A 46 -1.59 25.04 -19.02
N THR A 47 -2.85 24.64 -19.05
CA THR A 47 -3.99 25.51 -18.68
C THR A 47 -4.13 25.62 -17.18
N GLY A 48 -4.04 26.84 -16.64
CA GLY A 48 -4.01 27.16 -15.22
C GLY A 48 -5.31 26.96 -14.43
N LYS A 49 -6.21 26.07 -14.86
CA LYS A 49 -7.43 25.73 -14.13
C LYS A 49 -7.49 24.23 -13.92
N ASN A 50 -7.58 23.81 -12.67
CA ASN A 50 -7.87 22.42 -12.34
C ASN A 50 -9.33 22.12 -12.70
N VAL A 51 -9.51 21.42 -13.80
CA VAL A 51 -10.82 20.92 -14.22
C VAL A 51 -10.87 19.45 -13.90
N ILE A 52 -11.85 19.04 -13.13
CA ILE A 52 -12.12 17.63 -12.84
C ILE A 52 -12.60 16.99 -14.14
N THR A 53 -11.81 16.06 -14.66
CA THR A 53 -12.11 15.31 -15.88
C THR A 53 -11.81 13.83 -15.65
N ASP A 54 -12.31 13.01 -16.56
CA ASP A 54 -12.05 11.57 -16.60
C ASP A 54 -10.57 11.22 -16.86
N TYR A 55 -9.77 12.18 -17.32
CA TYR A 55 -8.32 12.02 -17.50
C TYR A 55 -7.59 11.52 -16.24
N PHE A 56 -8.09 11.89 -15.06
CA PHE A 56 -7.51 11.49 -13.77
C PHE A 56 -8.14 10.24 -13.18
N ILE A 57 -9.05 9.59 -13.92
CA ILE A 57 -9.65 8.31 -13.50
C ILE A 57 -8.75 7.18 -14.01
N GLU A 58 -8.33 6.33 -13.10
CA GLU A 58 -7.46 5.19 -13.38
C GLU A 58 -8.06 3.89 -12.83
N PRO A 59 -7.76 2.72 -13.45
CA PRO A 59 -8.17 1.44 -12.89
C PRO A 59 -7.64 1.25 -11.46
N GLY A 60 -8.54 0.94 -10.53
CA GLY A 60 -8.24 0.73 -9.12
C GLY A 60 -7.90 -0.72 -8.75
N ASP A 61 -7.91 -1.62 -9.71
CA ASP A 61 -7.65 -3.05 -9.46
C ASP A 61 -6.29 -3.27 -8.79
N TYR A 62 -6.28 -4.09 -7.75
CA TYR A 62 -5.04 -4.42 -7.06
C TYR A 62 -5.06 -5.81 -6.43
N LEU A 63 -3.86 -6.36 -6.25
CA LEU A 63 -3.58 -7.50 -5.38
C LEU A 63 -2.39 -7.14 -4.49
N LYS A 64 -2.59 -7.16 -3.19
CA LYS A 64 -1.58 -6.77 -2.19
C LYS A 64 -1.15 -7.97 -1.37
N ILE A 65 0.16 -8.13 -1.21
CA ILE A 65 0.76 -9.06 -0.24
C ILE A 65 0.90 -8.29 1.07
N ASP A 66 -0.11 -8.44 1.94
CA ASP A 66 -0.18 -7.68 3.19
C ASP A 66 0.85 -8.17 4.21
N ASN A 67 1.01 -9.50 4.31
CA ASN A 67 1.87 -10.10 5.31
C ASN A 67 2.43 -11.44 4.81
N VAL A 68 3.71 -11.67 5.06
CA VAL A 68 4.36 -12.98 4.91
C VAL A 68 5.13 -13.28 6.19
N THR A 69 4.80 -14.37 6.84
CA THR A 69 5.49 -14.84 8.06
C THR A 69 6.10 -16.21 7.82
N LEU A 70 7.38 -16.35 8.07
CA LEU A 70 8.11 -17.60 8.11
C LEU A 70 8.55 -17.89 9.53
N GLY A 71 8.16 -19.03 10.07
CA GLY A 71 8.51 -19.49 11.40
C GLY A 71 9.30 -20.81 11.38
N TYR A 72 10.17 -20.96 12.35
CA TYR A 72 10.86 -22.20 12.63
C TYR A 72 10.76 -22.56 14.12
N THR A 73 10.18 -23.70 14.42
CA THR A 73 9.95 -24.16 15.79
C THR A 73 10.91 -25.31 16.13
N MET A 74 11.69 -25.14 17.18
CA MET A 74 12.54 -26.17 17.78
C MET A 74 11.91 -26.73 19.04
N ASN A 75 11.58 -28.02 19.04
CA ASN A 75 11.13 -28.72 20.23
C ASN A 75 12.37 -29.21 21.01
N LEU A 76 12.60 -28.67 22.18
CA LEU A 76 13.77 -28.99 23.00
C LEU A 76 13.46 -30.06 24.04
N ASN A 77 12.20 -30.17 24.49
CA ASN A 77 11.73 -31.12 25.52
C ASN A 77 12.64 -31.19 26.74
N LYS A 78 13.19 -30.03 27.13
CA LYS A 78 14.06 -29.92 28.33
C LYS A 78 13.25 -29.49 29.53
N LYS A 79 13.76 -29.80 30.73
CA LYS A 79 13.06 -29.59 32.02
C LYS A 79 12.48 -28.17 32.23
N TYR A 80 13.05 -27.16 31.57
CA TYR A 80 12.64 -25.75 31.75
C TYR A 80 12.22 -25.06 30.47
N ILE A 81 12.45 -25.65 29.30
CA ILE A 81 12.08 -25.06 28.00
C ILE A 81 11.52 -26.17 27.12
N GLU A 82 10.25 -26.07 26.79
CA GLU A 82 9.59 -27.04 25.90
C GLU A 82 9.93 -26.77 24.45
N LYS A 83 9.79 -25.52 24.01
CA LYS A 83 10.00 -25.15 22.61
C LYS A 83 10.45 -23.69 22.45
N ILE A 84 11.20 -23.46 21.39
CA ILE A 84 11.61 -22.14 20.93
C ILE A 84 11.13 -21.97 19.48
N ARG A 85 10.44 -20.88 19.20
CA ARG A 85 10.05 -20.50 17.83
C ARG A 85 10.73 -19.20 17.45
N LEU A 86 11.50 -19.24 16.36
CA LEU A 86 12.02 -18.07 15.67
C LEU A 86 11.08 -17.74 14.51
N PHE A 87 10.76 -16.48 14.32
CA PHE A 87 9.95 -16.09 13.17
C PHE A 87 10.40 -14.75 12.60
N GLY A 88 10.21 -14.61 11.29
CA GLY A 88 10.36 -13.36 10.56
C GLY A 88 9.06 -13.02 9.84
N THR A 89 8.62 -11.77 9.95
CA THR A 89 7.41 -11.27 9.32
C THR A 89 7.75 -10.05 8.46
N ALA A 90 7.30 -10.07 7.22
CA ALA A 90 7.34 -8.93 6.32
C ALA A 90 5.92 -8.41 6.09
N ASN A 91 5.68 -7.14 6.40
CA ASN A 91 4.40 -6.46 6.21
C ASN A 91 4.48 -5.48 5.04
N ASN A 92 3.34 -5.30 4.34
CA ASN A 92 3.22 -4.42 3.17
C ASN A 92 4.28 -4.73 2.11
N LEU A 93 4.42 -6.02 1.74
CA LEU A 93 5.53 -6.50 0.93
C LEU A 93 5.46 -5.96 -0.49
N TYR A 94 4.30 -6.03 -1.12
CA TYR A 94 4.12 -5.56 -2.49
C TYR A 94 2.65 -5.40 -2.86
N THR A 95 2.37 -4.42 -3.72
CA THR A 95 1.05 -4.20 -4.32
C THR A 95 1.16 -4.28 -5.84
N PHE A 96 0.48 -5.27 -6.42
CA PHE A 96 0.33 -5.38 -7.88
C PHE A 96 -0.86 -4.52 -8.29
N THR A 97 -0.61 -3.47 -9.06
CA THR A 97 -1.66 -2.56 -9.54
C THR A 97 -1.19 -1.80 -10.77
N LYS A 98 -2.13 -1.29 -11.55
CA LYS A 98 -1.88 -0.32 -12.64
C LYS A 98 -2.11 1.12 -12.18
N PHE A 99 -2.67 1.32 -11.00
CA PHE A 99 -2.89 2.64 -10.44
C PHE A 99 -1.55 3.34 -10.21
N THR A 100 -1.43 4.59 -10.66
CA THR A 100 -0.18 5.36 -10.59
C THR A 100 -0.07 6.25 -9.35
N GLY A 101 -1.15 6.34 -8.56
CA GLY A 101 -1.17 7.06 -7.28
C GLY A 101 -0.48 6.30 -6.15
N VAL A 102 -0.70 6.75 -4.92
CA VAL A 102 0.07 6.28 -3.75
C VAL A 102 -0.25 4.83 -3.38
N ASP A 103 -1.51 4.49 -3.16
CA ASP A 103 -1.94 3.15 -2.77
C ASP A 103 -3.43 2.96 -3.11
N PRO A 104 -3.80 2.03 -4.01
CA PRO A 104 -5.19 1.81 -4.39
C PRO A 104 -6.03 1.17 -3.27
N SER A 105 -5.41 0.62 -2.25
CA SER A 105 -6.11 0.00 -1.12
C SER A 105 -6.52 0.99 -0.03
N THR A 106 -6.07 2.23 -0.11
CA THR A 106 -6.45 3.29 0.82
C THR A 106 -7.62 4.08 0.26
N TYR A 107 -8.61 4.34 1.09
CA TYR A 107 -9.73 5.21 0.75
C TYR A 107 -10.01 6.16 1.90
N GLU A 108 -10.35 7.37 1.56
CA GLU A 108 -10.80 8.35 2.53
C GLU A 108 -12.31 8.24 2.69
N VAL A 109 -12.75 7.82 3.88
CA VAL A 109 -14.16 7.84 4.25
C VAL A 109 -14.42 9.15 4.99
N ASN A 110 -14.57 10.24 4.22
CA ASN A 110 -15.17 11.42 4.81
C ASN A 110 -16.53 11.67 4.13
N GLY A 111 -17.51 12.09 4.88
CA GLY A 111 -18.84 12.36 4.36
C GLY A 111 -18.91 13.52 3.36
N LEU A 112 -17.82 14.25 3.14
CA LEU A 112 -17.71 15.40 2.27
C LEU A 112 -17.21 15.04 0.85
N THR A 113 -16.46 13.94 0.73
CA THR A 113 -15.94 13.45 -0.55
C THR A 113 -16.15 11.95 -0.68
N PRO A 114 -17.42 11.49 -0.79
CA PRO A 114 -17.71 10.08 -0.97
C PRO A 114 -17.16 9.59 -2.31
N GLY A 115 -16.44 8.48 -2.29
CA GLY A 115 -15.93 7.83 -3.51
C GLY A 115 -14.52 8.24 -3.96
N THR A 116 -13.78 9.00 -3.17
CA THR A 116 -12.34 9.21 -3.39
C THR A 116 -11.56 8.02 -2.86
N PHE A 117 -11.19 7.12 -3.76
CA PHE A 117 -10.30 6.00 -3.48
C PHE A 117 -8.86 6.38 -3.87
N GLY A 118 -7.89 5.71 -3.29
CA GLY A 118 -6.49 5.87 -3.67
C GLY A 118 -5.72 6.94 -2.90
N GLY A 119 -6.18 7.24 -1.71
CA GLY A 119 -5.56 8.20 -0.80
C GLY A 119 -5.83 9.64 -1.21
N GLY A 120 -6.52 10.38 -0.36
CA GLY A 120 -6.54 11.83 -0.44
C GLY A 120 -5.09 12.38 -0.41
N TYR A 121 -4.92 13.65 -0.70
CA TYR A 121 -3.60 14.29 -0.74
C TYR A 121 -2.80 14.26 0.59
N ASN A 122 -3.39 13.76 1.66
CA ASN A 122 -2.76 13.64 2.99
C ASN A 122 -2.31 12.22 3.36
N TYR A 123 -2.43 11.25 2.46
CA TYR A 123 -2.04 9.87 2.78
C TYR A 123 -0.56 9.63 2.55
N TYR A 124 0.06 8.99 3.55
CA TYR A 124 1.40 8.43 3.39
C TYR A 124 1.32 7.02 2.79
N PRO A 125 2.25 6.66 1.91
CA PRO A 125 2.35 5.30 1.41
C PRO A 125 2.57 4.31 2.56
N SER A 126 1.97 3.12 2.44
CA SER A 126 2.19 2.04 3.39
C SER A 126 3.66 1.65 3.42
N ALA A 127 4.31 1.79 4.58
CA ALA A 127 5.72 1.46 4.71
C ALA A 127 5.92 -0.06 4.75
N PHE A 128 6.95 -0.54 4.05
CA PHE A 128 7.46 -1.90 4.24
C PHE A 128 8.03 -2.04 5.66
N GLN A 129 7.68 -3.12 6.34
CA GLN A 129 8.16 -3.42 7.69
C GLN A 129 8.68 -4.85 7.75
N PHE A 130 9.82 -5.04 8.38
CA PHE A 130 10.38 -6.35 8.68
C PHE A 130 10.52 -6.53 10.18
N ILE A 131 9.97 -7.61 10.71
CA ILE A 131 9.92 -7.93 12.13
C ILE A 131 10.57 -9.29 12.34
N LEU A 132 11.55 -9.37 13.24
CA LEU A 132 12.08 -10.63 13.75
C LEU A 132 11.60 -10.84 15.16
N GLY A 133 11.18 -12.08 15.48
CA GLY A 133 10.68 -12.41 16.79
C GLY A 133 11.17 -13.76 17.29
N LEU A 134 11.24 -13.87 18.61
CA LEU A 134 11.55 -15.09 19.36
C LEU A 134 10.43 -15.36 20.34
N GLN A 135 9.87 -16.55 20.31
CA GLN A 135 8.89 -17.04 21.27
C GLN A 135 9.46 -18.25 22.00
N VAL A 136 9.47 -18.19 23.33
CA VAL A 136 9.93 -19.28 24.20
C VAL A 136 8.75 -19.77 25.03
N SER A 137 8.53 -21.09 25.04
CA SER A 137 7.52 -21.76 25.88
C SER A 137 8.23 -22.61 26.93
N PHE A 138 7.78 -22.44 28.16
CA PHE A 138 8.29 -23.13 29.36
C PHE A 138 7.35 -24.21 29.83
#